data_b4b22ae88a2f3f22bf34707845d47bd4
#
_entry.id   b4b22ae88a2f3f22bf34707845d47bd4
#
_cell.length_a   1.000
_cell.length_b   1.000
_cell.length_c   1.000
_cell.angle_alpha   90.00
_cell.angle_beta   90.00
_cell.angle_gamma   90.00
#
_symmetry.space_group_name_H-M   'P 1'
#
loop_
_entity.id
_entity.type
_entity.pdbx_description
1 polymer ?
#
loop_
_entity_poly.entity_id
_entity_poly.type
_entity_poly.pdbx_seq_one_letter_code
_entity_poly.pdbx_strand_id
1 'polypeptide(L)'
;MSADNSTTPEDDLPEQLRIRREKRAHLIERGIEPYPVAVARTKSLKEIRAKYVDLAIDVASGDIESLTGRIIFKRDTGKLCFATLREGDGTELQAMLSLDKVGEDSLAAWKSDIDLGDIVSITGEIITSKRGELSILAHSWTIAAKSLRPLPNDHKPMSEETRVRMRYVDLIVREEARTAARMRPKVMRSLRDTFNSQDFIEVETPMLQVMHGGAAARPFKTYSNAYDMDLYMRIAPELFLKRCVVGGIERVFEINRNFRNEGADSSHSPEFAMIESYMAYGDWHSIADLTRSLIQNAALAVAGSHIVTHHDGRQFNLGGNWKEISLYDAISEGVGEKITALTPIEDLKKIATKLGMKIDPKWITGKLAEEIFEHVALDKLVEPTFVMGFPVDTSPLVRAHREIPGVAEKWDLYVDGFELATGYSELIDPVIQRDRLVEQAQLGAKGDLEAMQVDEDFLRAMEFGMPPMGGMGMGVDRLLMALTGLGIRETILFPLVKPETD
;
A
#
# COMPACT_ATOMS: atom_id res chain seq x y z
N MET A 1 27.07 46.25 30.32
CA MET A 1 26.80 44.89 30.88
C MET A 1 25.47 44.43 30.37
N SER A 2 25.44 43.80 29.20
CA SER A 2 24.26 43.16 28.66
C SER A 2 24.25 41.70 29.15
N ALA A 3 23.24 41.36 29.92
CA ALA A 3 23.03 39.98 30.33
C ALA A 3 22.72 39.13 29.09
N ASP A 4 23.59 38.16 28.84
CA ASP A 4 23.47 37.15 27.82
C ASP A 4 22.31 36.21 28.25
N ASN A 5 21.13 36.41 27.66
CA ASN A 5 19.98 35.54 27.82
C ASN A 5 20.09 34.38 26.81
N SER A 6 21.11 33.55 26.96
CA SER A 6 21.14 32.27 26.27
C SER A 6 20.17 31.31 26.95
N THR A 7 18.91 31.33 26.55
CA THR A 7 17.99 30.25 26.82
C THR A 7 18.61 28.96 26.23
N THR A 8 18.85 27.97 27.09
CA THR A 8 19.33 26.66 26.64
C THR A 8 18.23 26.03 25.76
N PRO A 9 18.57 25.26 24.73
CA PRO A 9 17.59 24.58 23.85
C PRO A 9 16.57 23.69 24.60
N GLU A 10 16.78 23.46 25.89
CA GLU A 10 15.88 22.68 26.75
C GLU A 10 14.68 23.46 27.30
N ASP A 11 14.76 24.79 27.40
CA ASP A 11 13.67 25.61 27.95
C ASP A 11 12.49 25.78 27.00
N ASP A 12 12.65 25.52 25.73
CA ASP A 12 11.60 25.62 24.68
C ASP A 12 10.84 24.29 24.43
N LEU A 13 11.15 23.21 25.17
CA LEU A 13 10.50 21.92 24.97
C LEU A 13 9.11 21.87 25.64
N PRO A 14 8.11 21.21 25.00
CA PRO A 14 6.85 20.94 25.65
C PRO A 14 7.04 20.26 27.01
N GLU A 15 6.29 20.70 28.02
CA GLU A 15 6.44 20.26 29.42
C GLU A 15 6.55 18.73 29.59
N GLN A 16 5.71 17.98 28.88
CA GLN A 16 5.74 16.50 28.94
C GLN A 16 7.05 15.91 28.43
N LEU A 17 7.66 16.53 27.42
CA LEU A 17 8.93 16.09 26.87
C LEU A 17 10.08 16.39 27.86
N ARG A 18 10.05 17.55 28.51
CA ARG A 18 11.02 17.94 29.55
C ARG A 18 10.97 16.97 30.73
N ILE A 19 9.77 16.72 31.29
CA ILE A 19 9.59 15.77 32.42
C ILE A 19 10.14 14.38 32.07
N ARG A 20 9.90 13.87 30.88
CA ARG A 20 10.37 12.54 30.46
C ARG A 20 11.88 12.49 30.26
N ARG A 21 12.50 13.60 29.83
CA ARG A 21 13.97 13.73 29.78
C ARG A 21 14.59 13.77 31.19
N GLU A 22 13.96 14.47 32.12
CA GLU A 22 14.37 14.48 33.52
C GLU A 22 14.32 13.07 34.15
N LYS A 23 13.23 12.32 33.90
CA LYS A 23 13.12 10.93 34.34
C LYS A 23 14.20 10.02 33.72
N ARG A 24 14.53 10.24 32.44
CA ARG A 24 15.64 9.52 31.79
C ARG A 24 16.97 9.83 32.48
N ALA A 25 17.26 11.10 32.79
CA ALA A 25 18.48 11.49 33.49
C ALA A 25 18.53 10.85 34.88
N HIS A 26 17.43 10.88 35.63
CA HIS A 26 17.31 10.23 36.95
C HIS A 26 17.54 8.72 36.90
N LEU A 27 17.07 8.00 35.86
CA LEU A 27 17.39 6.58 35.67
C LEU A 27 18.91 6.37 35.54
N ILE A 28 19.60 7.17 34.74
CA ILE A 28 21.05 7.09 34.52
C ILE A 28 21.83 7.38 35.80
N GLU A 29 21.45 8.40 36.57
CA GLU A 29 22.05 8.75 37.85
C GLU A 29 21.97 7.59 38.86
N ARG A 30 20.90 6.80 38.78
CA ARG A 30 20.71 5.59 39.58
C ARG A 30 21.41 4.34 39.03
N GLY A 31 22.20 4.48 37.96
CA GLY A 31 22.89 3.36 37.29
C GLY A 31 21.97 2.43 36.50
N ILE A 32 20.75 2.88 36.16
CA ILE A 32 19.79 2.14 35.35
C ILE A 32 19.91 2.62 33.90
N GLU A 33 20.28 1.70 32.99
CA GLU A 33 20.36 1.99 31.53
C GLU A 33 18.93 2.11 30.93
N PRO A 34 18.49 3.29 30.47
CA PRO A 34 17.13 3.47 29.94
C PRO A 34 16.95 2.90 28.53
N TYR A 35 18.04 2.49 27.86
CA TYR A 35 18.06 1.88 26.54
C TYR A 35 19.05 0.72 26.48
N PRO A 36 18.83 -0.36 27.24
CA PRO A 36 19.78 -1.48 27.31
C PRO A 36 19.88 -2.20 25.95
N VAL A 37 21.03 -2.83 25.71
CA VAL A 37 21.27 -3.61 24.48
C VAL A 37 20.34 -4.83 24.39
N ALA A 38 19.98 -5.42 25.54
CA ALA A 38 19.09 -6.57 25.60
C ALA A 38 18.30 -6.57 26.92
N VAL A 39 17.13 -7.20 26.88
CA VAL A 39 16.28 -7.48 28.04
C VAL A 39 15.82 -8.94 27.97
N ALA A 40 15.45 -9.50 29.12
CA ALA A 40 14.90 -10.86 29.17
C ALA A 40 13.57 -10.94 28.43
N ARG A 41 13.42 -11.93 27.54
CA ARG A 41 12.17 -12.29 26.87
C ARG A 41 12.16 -13.79 26.57
N THR A 42 11.26 -14.52 27.19
CA THR A 42 11.12 -15.98 27.01
C THR A 42 9.99 -16.32 26.04
N LYS A 43 8.91 -15.52 26.04
CA LYS A 43 7.71 -15.72 25.23
C LYS A 43 7.16 -14.39 24.71
N SER A 44 6.38 -14.46 23.65
CA SER A 44 5.50 -13.35 23.21
C SER A 44 4.21 -13.32 24.03
N LEU A 45 3.54 -12.18 24.09
CA LEU A 45 2.22 -12.06 24.73
C LEU A 45 1.19 -12.97 24.03
N LYS A 46 1.30 -13.11 22.73
CA LYS A 46 0.45 -13.98 21.92
C LYS A 46 0.63 -15.46 22.30
N GLU A 47 1.87 -15.93 22.48
CA GLU A 47 2.14 -17.32 22.94
C GLU A 47 1.58 -17.56 24.34
N ILE A 48 1.67 -16.58 25.24
CA ILE A 48 1.10 -16.67 26.58
C ILE A 48 -0.43 -16.77 26.50
N ARG A 49 -1.09 -15.90 25.74
CA ARG A 49 -2.55 -15.96 25.59
C ARG A 49 -3.01 -17.29 24.97
N ALA A 50 -2.27 -17.83 24.02
CA ALA A 50 -2.60 -19.12 23.40
C ALA A 50 -2.38 -20.30 24.35
N LYS A 51 -1.31 -20.27 25.18
CA LYS A 51 -0.98 -21.36 26.11
C LYS A 51 -1.94 -21.44 27.30
N TYR A 52 -2.43 -20.31 27.79
CA TYR A 52 -3.20 -20.22 29.04
C TYR A 52 -4.66 -19.81 28.82
N VAL A 53 -5.23 -20.14 27.66
CA VAL A 53 -6.65 -19.80 27.32
C VAL A 53 -7.66 -20.36 28.33
N ASP A 54 -7.37 -21.54 28.89
CA ASP A 54 -8.27 -22.25 29.82
C ASP A 54 -7.79 -22.18 31.29
N LEU A 55 -6.85 -21.26 31.62
CA LEU A 55 -6.40 -21.13 33.02
C LEU A 55 -7.56 -20.59 33.88
N ALA A 56 -7.94 -21.37 34.90
CA ALA A 56 -9.08 -21.04 35.76
C ALA A 56 -8.87 -19.72 36.52
N ILE A 57 -9.97 -19.08 36.92
CA ILE A 57 -9.97 -17.80 37.65
C ILE A 57 -9.25 -17.97 39.00
N ASP A 58 -8.44 -16.98 39.39
CA ASP A 58 -7.68 -16.92 40.65
C ASP A 58 -6.70 -18.07 40.81
N VAL A 59 -6.11 -18.54 39.70
CA VAL A 59 -5.12 -19.63 39.69
C VAL A 59 -3.76 -19.13 39.20
N ALA A 60 -2.71 -19.57 39.85
CA ALA A 60 -1.33 -19.40 39.44
C ALA A 60 -0.86 -20.62 38.65
N SER A 61 -0.19 -20.39 37.51
CA SER A 61 0.26 -21.50 36.64
C SER A 61 1.50 -22.25 37.16
N GLY A 62 2.28 -21.64 38.04
CA GLY A 62 3.60 -22.09 38.42
C GLY A 62 4.71 -21.75 37.41
N ASP A 63 4.40 -21.27 36.24
CA ASP A 63 5.37 -20.95 35.20
C ASP A 63 5.86 -19.50 35.33
N ILE A 64 7.18 -19.34 35.35
CA ILE A 64 7.86 -18.04 35.38
C ILE A 64 8.32 -17.71 33.98
N GLU A 65 7.85 -16.57 33.46
CA GLU A 65 8.18 -16.09 32.13
C GLU A 65 8.71 -14.64 32.17
N SER A 66 9.47 -14.27 31.18
CA SER A 66 9.89 -12.88 30.94
C SER A 66 9.21 -12.35 29.69
N LEU A 67 8.39 -11.32 29.84
CA LEU A 67 7.54 -10.78 28.79
C LEU A 67 7.90 -9.33 28.52
N THR A 68 7.90 -8.93 27.23
CA THR A 68 8.15 -7.55 26.83
C THR A 68 6.90 -6.93 26.25
N GLY A 69 6.69 -5.63 26.48
CA GLY A 69 5.58 -4.90 25.86
C GLY A 69 5.68 -3.40 26.12
N ARG A 70 4.95 -2.66 25.33
CA ARG A 70 4.75 -1.22 25.51
C ARG A 70 3.66 -1.00 26.53
N ILE A 71 3.90 -0.11 27.49
CA ILE A 71 2.89 0.31 28.48
C ILE A 71 1.87 1.21 27.78
N ILE A 72 0.62 0.74 27.70
CA ILE A 72 -0.49 1.52 27.13
C ILE A 72 -1.50 1.97 28.18
N PHE A 73 -1.49 1.32 29.34
CA PHE A 73 -2.29 1.67 30.49
C PHE A 73 -1.50 1.44 31.78
N LYS A 74 -1.69 2.30 32.78
CA LYS A 74 -1.07 2.20 34.08
C LYS A 74 -2.03 2.71 35.16
N ARG A 75 -2.19 1.95 36.24
CA ARG A 75 -2.99 2.35 37.41
C ARG A 75 -2.29 2.00 38.71
N ASP A 76 -2.14 2.96 39.60
CA ASP A 76 -1.64 2.80 40.94
C ASP A 76 -2.81 2.64 41.94
N THR A 77 -2.77 1.64 42.78
CA THR A 77 -3.72 1.39 43.87
C THR A 77 -3.03 1.29 45.23
N GLY A 78 -1.86 1.90 45.37
CA GLY A 78 -1.05 1.91 46.59
C GLY A 78 -0.06 0.74 46.62
N LYS A 79 -0.39 -0.39 47.26
CA LYS A 79 0.49 -1.56 47.37
C LYS A 79 0.50 -2.43 46.10
N LEU A 80 -0.33 -2.12 45.12
CA LEU A 80 -0.45 -2.87 43.85
C LEU A 80 -0.59 -1.90 42.67
N CYS A 81 0.24 -2.08 41.67
CA CYS A 81 0.13 -1.40 40.39
C CYS A 81 -0.33 -2.36 39.31
N PHE A 82 -1.16 -1.87 38.40
CA PHE A 82 -1.58 -2.55 37.19
C PHE A 82 -1.01 -1.81 35.98
N ALA A 83 -0.60 -2.57 34.98
CA ALA A 83 -0.26 -2.05 33.65
C ALA A 83 -0.82 -2.97 32.58
N THR A 84 -1.07 -2.43 31.41
CA THR A 84 -1.33 -3.22 30.19
C THR A 84 -0.12 -3.11 29.30
N LEU A 85 0.47 -4.26 29.01
CA LEU A 85 1.53 -4.44 28.03
C LEU A 85 0.88 -4.69 26.67
N ARG A 86 1.35 -4.01 25.64
CA ARG A 86 0.95 -4.28 24.24
C ARG A 86 2.19 -4.69 23.45
N GLU A 87 2.07 -5.79 22.73
CA GLU A 87 3.08 -6.27 21.80
C GLU A 87 2.89 -5.64 20.40
N GLY A 88 3.89 -5.80 19.54
CA GLY A 88 3.86 -5.20 18.19
C GLY A 88 2.71 -5.68 17.30
N ASP A 89 2.10 -6.84 17.56
CA ASP A 89 0.91 -7.30 16.82
C ASP A 89 -0.43 -6.79 17.38
N GLY A 90 -0.38 -6.02 18.48
CA GLY A 90 -1.56 -5.51 19.16
C GLY A 90 -2.03 -6.40 20.32
N THR A 91 -1.44 -7.58 20.51
CA THR A 91 -1.76 -8.46 21.64
C THR A 91 -1.46 -7.77 22.96
N GLU A 92 -2.41 -7.83 23.89
CA GLU A 92 -2.31 -7.20 25.20
C GLU A 92 -2.29 -8.23 26.32
N LEU A 93 -1.58 -7.92 27.38
CA LEU A 93 -1.57 -8.69 28.62
C LEU A 93 -1.48 -7.77 29.83
N GLN A 94 -2.25 -8.09 30.88
CA GLN A 94 -2.14 -7.37 32.14
C GLN A 94 -0.85 -7.72 32.88
N ALA A 95 -0.18 -6.71 33.43
CA ALA A 95 0.88 -6.88 34.39
C ALA A 95 0.44 -6.38 35.76
N MET A 96 0.77 -7.15 36.80
CA MET A 96 0.47 -6.83 38.20
C MET A 96 1.79 -6.76 38.99
N LEU A 97 2.07 -5.60 39.58
CA LEU A 97 3.27 -5.35 40.39
C LEU A 97 2.84 -5.14 41.84
N SER A 98 2.98 -6.16 42.68
CA SER A 98 2.62 -6.05 44.10
C SER A 98 3.85 -5.76 44.96
N LEU A 99 3.66 -4.95 46.02
CA LEU A 99 4.69 -4.61 46.98
C LEU A 99 5.40 -5.86 47.52
N ASP A 100 4.63 -6.92 47.83
CA ASP A 100 5.14 -8.16 48.43
C ASP A 100 6.04 -8.95 47.46
N LYS A 101 5.89 -8.79 46.14
CA LYS A 101 6.66 -9.52 45.13
C LYS A 101 7.86 -8.73 44.60
N VAL A 102 7.68 -7.43 44.29
CA VAL A 102 8.75 -6.64 43.69
C VAL A 102 9.57 -5.82 44.70
N GLY A 103 9.08 -5.66 45.94
CA GLY A 103 9.71 -4.85 47.00
C GLY A 103 9.36 -3.36 46.90
N GLU A 104 9.65 -2.62 47.97
CA GLU A 104 9.24 -1.21 48.13
C GLU A 104 9.96 -0.31 47.15
N ASP A 105 11.29 -0.40 47.06
CA ASP A 105 12.11 0.44 46.19
C ASP A 105 11.76 0.23 44.71
N SER A 106 11.55 -1.01 44.29
CA SER A 106 11.22 -1.38 42.93
C SER A 106 9.80 -0.89 42.53
N LEU A 107 8.82 -0.99 43.46
CA LEU A 107 7.48 -0.50 43.25
C LEU A 107 7.45 1.04 43.21
N ALA A 108 8.22 1.72 44.05
CA ALA A 108 8.37 3.16 44.03
C ALA A 108 8.97 3.64 42.70
N ALA A 109 10.03 3.01 42.22
CA ALA A 109 10.66 3.28 40.92
C ALA A 109 9.70 3.05 39.76
N TRP A 110 8.91 1.97 39.79
CA TRP A 110 7.85 1.76 38.80
C TRP A 110 6.85 2.93 38.71
N LYS A 111 6.48 3.46 39.85
CA LYS A 111 5.52 4.57 39.93
C LYS A 111 6.10 5.88 39.42
N SER A 112 7.33 6.21 39.78
CA SER A 112 7.98 7.48 39.44
C SER A 112 8.55 7.52 38.03
N ASP A 113 9.20 6.43 37.58
CA ASP A 113 10.08 6.47 36.42
C ASP A 113 9.43 5.92 35.14
N ILE A 114 8.40 5.05 35.27
CA ILE A 114 7.73 4.42 34.15
C ILE A 114 6.50 5.19 33.72
N ASP A 115 6.43 5.53 32.44
CA ASP A 115 5.36 6.29 31.81
C ASP A 115 4.61 5.46 30.76
N LEU A 116 3.41 5.94 30.35
CA LEU A 116 2.74 5.41 29.18
C LEU A 116 3.61 5.62 27.92
N GLY A 117 3.75 4.59 27.15
CA GLY A 117 4.61 4.56 25.97
C GLY A 117 5.97 3.91 26.21
N ASP A 118 6.44 3.77 27.44
CA ASP A 118 7.67 3.05 27.75
C ASP A 118 7.56 1.57 27.33
N ILE A 119 8.68 0.98 26.93
CA ILE A 119 8.77 -0.47 26.71
C ILE A 119 9.50 -1.07 27.89
N VAL A 120 8.94 -2.15 28.44
CA VAL A 120 9.49 -2.85 29.59
C VAL A 120 9.60 -4.35 29.34
N SER A 121 10.48 -5.00 30.09
CA SER A 121 10.51 -6.44 30.30
C SER A 121 10.06 -6.71 31.74
N ILE A 122 9.10 -7.60 31.91
CA ILE A 122 8.61 -8.05 33.23
C ILE A 122 8.83 -9.53 33.33
N THR A 123 9.52 -9.94 34.39
CA THR A 123 9.71 -11.35 34.77
C THR A 123 8.80 -11.69 35.94
N GLY A 124 8.00 -12.72 35.82
CA GLY A 124 7.06 -13.11 36.85
C GLY A 124 6.24 -14.34 36.49
N GLU A 125 5.35 -14.69 37.38
CA GLU A 125 4.48 -15.85 37.27
C GLU A 125 3.22 -15.52 36.41
N ILE A 126 2.85 -16.43 35.54
CA ILE A 126 1.62 -16.30 34.76
C ILE A 126 0.45 -16.75 35.65
N ILE A 127 -0.52 -15.87 35.82
CA ILE A 127 -1.70 -16.09 36.66
C ILE A 127 -2.98 -15.64 35.98
N THR A 128 -4.10 -16.12 36.48
CA THR A 128 -5.40 -15.48 36.22
C THR A 128 -5.80 -14.71 37.48
N SER A 129 -6.10 -13.41 37.30
CA SER A 129 -6.49 -12.54 38.43
C SER A 129 -7.85 -12.97 39.01
N LYS A 130 -8.18 -12.47 40.22
CA LYS A 130 -9.51 -12.69 40.85
C LYS A 130 -10.71 -12.26 39.99
N ARG A 131 -10.50 -11.42 38.97
CA ARG A 131 -11.52 -10.98 38.03
C ARG A 131 -11.49 -11.75 36.70
N GLY A 132 -10.65 -12.78 36.57
CA GLY A 132 -10.54 -13.61 35.37
C GLY A 132 -9.59 -13.06 34.30
N GLU A 133 -8.85 -11.97 34.56
CA GLU A 133 -7.90 -11.45 33.56
C GLU A 133 -6.56 -12.19 33.63
N LEU A 134 -6.12 -12.74 32.49
CA LEU A 134 -4.80 -13.36 32.35
C LEU A 134 -3.71 -12.31 32.54
N SER A 135 -2.78 -12.55 33.43
CA SER A 135 -1.83 -11.57 33.91
C SER A 135 -0.45 -12.17 34.16
N ILE A 136 0.59 -11.34 34.11
CA ILE A 136 1.88 -11.65 34.70
C ILE A 136 1.98 -10.97 36.08
N LEU A 137 2.16 -11.77 37.15
CA LEU A 137 2.46 -11.28 38.48
C LEU A 137 3.98 -11.07 38.59
N ALA A 138 4.39 -9.83 38.53
CA ALA A 138 5.80 -9.45 38.44
C ALA A 138 6.60 -9.84 39.70
N HIS A 139 7.74 -10.48 39.50
CA HIS A 139 8.81 -10.63 40.48
C HIS A 139 9.87 -9.54 40.30
N SER A 140 10.11 -9.13 39.04
CA SER A 140 11.01 -8.04 38.68
C SER A 140 10.60 -7.40 37.38
N TRP A 141 11.11 -6.20 37.12
CA TRP A 141 10.95 -5.51 35.85
C TRP A 141 12.22 -4.75 35.48
N THR A 142 12.40 -4.53 34.18
CA THR A 142 13.52 -3.75 33.62
C THR A 142 12.96 -2.86 32.50
N ILE A 143 13.41 -1.61 32.44
CA ILE A 143 13.09 -0.75 31.30
C ILE A 143 13.85 -1.24 30.06
N ALA A 144 13.17 -1.34 28.93
CA ALA A 144 13.76 -1.70 27.64
C ALA A 144 13.92 -0.48 26.72
N ALA A 145 13.01 0.50 26.83
CA ALA A 145 13.17 1.78 26.16
C ALA A 145 12.29 2.85 26.81
N LYS A 146 12.90 3.96 27.22
CA LYS A 146 12.20 5.14 27.72
C LYS A 146 11.56 5.91 26.58
N SER A 147 10.24 6.08 26.60
CA SER A 147 9.51 6.94 25.68
C SER A 147 9.62 8.40 26.09
N LEU A 148 10.30 9.21 25.28
CA LEU A 148 10.48 10.64 25.56
C LEU A 148 9.28 11.49 25.09
N ARG A 149 8.40 10.95 24.23
CA ARG A 149 7.19 11.63 23.77
C ARG A 149 5.95 10.89 24.28
N PRO A 150 4.91 11.61 24.76
CA PRO A 150 3.66 10.98 25.11
C PRO A 150 2.97 10.37 23.88
N LEU A 151 2.27 9.26 24.07
CA LEU A 151 1.38 8.74 23.05
C LEU A 151 0.16 9.67 22.90
N PRO A 152 -0.42 9.76 21.68
CA PRO A 152 -1.73 10.39 21.48
C PRO A 152 -2.76 9.74 22.40
N ASN A 153 -3.70 10.54 22.90
CA ASN A 153 -4.80 10.03 23.71
C ASN A 153 -6.06 9.84 22.86
N ASP A 154 -6.95 8.98 23.32
CA ASP A 154 -8.19 8.63 22.61
C ASP A 154 -9.17 9.81 22.48
N HIS A 155 -9.00 10.87 23.28
CA HIS A 155 -9.87 12.06 23.26
C HIS A 155 -9.54 13.03 22.12
N LYS A 156 -8.37 12.91 21.51
CA LYS A 156 -7.97 13.72 20.35
C LYS A 156 -7.32 12.79 19.30
N PRO A 157 -8.11 12.14 18.45
CA PRO A 157 -7.60 11.27 17.41
C PRO A 157 -6.70 12.05 16.46
N MET A 158 -5.66 11.39 15.95
CA MET A 158 -4.77 11.97 14.94
C MET A 158 -5.53 12.21 13.63
N SER A 159 -5.29 13.36 13.00
CA SER A 159 -5.75 13.61 11.62
C SER A 159 -5.11 12.63 10.64
N GLU A 160 -5.71 12.43 9.48
CA GLU A 160 -5.14 11.59 8.42
C GLU A 160 -3.71 12.03 8.07
N GLU A 161 -3.48 13.32 7.89
CA GLU A 161 -2.15 13.87 7.59
C GLU A 161 -1.13 13.53 8.69
N THR A 162 -1.53 13.67 9.98
CA THR A 162 -0.67 13.29 11.10
C THR A 162 -0.37 11.79 11.12
N ARG A 163 -1.36 10.95 10.83
CA ARG A 163 -1.18 9.48 10.75
C ARG A 163 -0.18 9.08 9.66
N VAL A 164 -0.26 9.73 8.51
CA VAL A 164 0.63 9.47 7.38
C VAL A 164 2.06 9.91 7.71
N ARG A 165 2.24 11.12 8.27
CA ARG A 165 3.56 11.67 8.65
C ARG A 165 4.20 10.93 9.82
N MET A 166 3.40 10.55 10.80
CA MET A 166 3.85 9.86 12.01
C MET A 166 3.38 8.40 12.03
N ARG A 167 3.56 7.69 10.92
CA ARG A 167 3.11 6.30 10.76
C ARG A 167 3.57 5.37 11.90
N TYR A 168 4.77 5.60 12.43
CA TYR A 168 5.27 4.84 13.58
C TYR A 168 4.40 5.04 14.84
N VAL A 169 3.79 6.22 15.03
CA VAL A 169 2.83 6.45 16.12
C VAL A 169 1.48 5.82 15.79
N ASP A 170 1.01 5.97 14.56
CA ASP A 170 -0.22 5.36 14.06
C ASP A 170 -0.21 3.83 14.27
N LEU A 171 0.90 3.17 13.95
CA LEU A 171 1.11 1.72 14.20
C LEU A 171 1.07 1.37 15.69
N ILE A 172 1.51 2.27 16.59
CA ILE A 172 1.45 2.04 18.03
C ILE A 172 0.00 2.10 18.53
N VAL A 173 -0.78 3.07 18.08
CA VAL A 173 -2.08 3.37 18.70
C VAL A 173 -3.28 2.76 17.97
N ARG A 174 -3.23 2.60 16.64
CA ARG A 174 -4.37 2.13 15.85
C ARG A 174 -4.23 0.67 15.39
N GLU A 175 -5.30 -0.08 15.57
CA GLU A 175 -5.38 -1.47 15.11
C GLU A 175 -5.45 -1.57 13.59
N GLU A 176 -6.19 -0.68 12.93
CA GLU A 176 -6.36 -0.65 11.47
C GLU A 176 -5.01 -0.47 10.76
N ALA A 177 -4.14 0.41 11.29
CA ALA A 177 -2.80 0.62 10.75
C ALA A 177 -1.93 -0.66 10.85
N ARG A 178 -2.00 -1.36 12.00
CA ARG A 178 -1.29 -2.64 12.19
C ARG A 178 -1.84 -3.74 11.29
N THR A 179 -3.14 -3.78 11.11
CA THR A 179 -3.83 -4.75 10.25
C THR A 179 -3.43 -4.54 8.80
N ALA A 180 -3.49 -3.31 8.29
CA ALA A 180 -3.06 -2.96 6.93
C ALA A 180 -1.59 -3.35 6.68
N ALA A 181 -0.69 -3.01 7.62
CA ALA A 181 0.73 -3.37 7.52
C ALA A 181 0.97 -4.88 7.46
N ARG A 182 0.14 -5.69 8.13
CA ARG A 182 0.23 -7.17 8.13
C ARG A 182 -0.51 -7.82 6.97
N MET A 183 -1.48 -7.14 6.40
CA MET A 183 -2.23 -7.64 5.24
C MET A 183 -1.34 -7.67 3.99
N ARG A 184 -0.56 -6.61 3.75
CA ARG A 184 0.32 -6.51 2.58
C ARG A 184 1.22 -7.73 2.35
N PRO A 185 1.99 -8.25 3.34
CA PRO A 185 2.80 -9.46 3.14
C PRO A 185 1.99 -10.70 2.79
N LYS A 186 0.77 -10.84 3.30
CA LYS A 186 -0.13 -11.96 2.97
C LYS A 186 -0.60 -11.86 1.52
N VAL A 187 -1.01 -10.67 1.08
CA VAL A 187 -1.38 -10.39 -0.32
C VAL A 187 -0.20 -10.71 -1.24
N MET A 188 0.98 -10.16 -0.95
CA MET A 188 2.18 -10.38 -1.77
C MET A 188 2.55 -11.85 -1.90
N ARG A 189 2.40 -12.63 -0.84
CA ARG A 189 2.61 -14.08 -0.88
C ARG A 189 1.57 -14.76 -1.77
N SER A 190 0.30 -14.48 -1.56
CA SER A 190 -0.80 -15.05 -2.35
C SER A 190 -0.65 -14.77 -3.84
N LEU A 191 -0.23 -13.55 -4.21
CA LEU A 191 0.03 -13.20 -5.61
C LEU A 191 1.15 -14.06 -6.21
N ARG A 192 2.28 -14.21 -5.49
CA ARG A 192 3.39 -15.08 -5.93
C ARG A 192 2.97 -16.55 -6.04
N ASP A 193 2.24 -17.05 -5.04
CA ASP A 193 1.75 -18.42 -5.02
C ASP A 193 0.84 -18.68 -6.23
N THR A 194 -0.03 -17.72 -6.59
CA THR A 194 -0.91 -17.83 -7.76
C THR A 194 -0.13 -17.83 -9.06
N PHE A 195 0.85 -16.95 -9.24
CA PHE A 195 1.72 -16.94 -10.42
C PHE A 195 2.54 -18.22 -10.55
N ASN A 196 3.18 -18.65 -9.45
CA ASN A 196 4.00 -19.86 -9.43
C ASN A 196 3.18 -21.11 -9.74
N SER A 197 1.90 -21.18 -9.32
CA SER A 197 1.01 -22.31 -9.64
C SER A 197 0.65 -22.41 -11.12
N GLN A 198 0.94 -21.37 -11.89
CA GLN A 198 0.71 -21.29 -13.34
C GLN A 198 2.01 -21.17 -14.14
N ASP A 199 3.14 -21.57 -13.54
CA ASP A 199 4.47 -21.61 -14.16
C ASP A 199 5.00 -20.23 -14.64
N PHE A 200 4.59 -19.14 -13.99
CA PHE A 200 5.19 -17.83 -14.25
C PHE A 200 6.54 -17.69 -13.54
N ILE A 201 7.48 -17.05 -14.22
CA ILE A 201 8.82 -16.73 -13.70
C ILE A 201 8.81 -15.29 -13.19
N GLU A 202 9.16 -15.08 -11.90
CA GLU A 202 9.40 -13.75 -11.35
C GLU A 202 10.77 -13.24 -11.82
N VAL A 203 10.79 -12.04 -12.36
CA VAL A 203 12.03 -11.37 -12.82
C VAL A 203 12.17 -10.00 -12.18
N GLU A 204 13.36 -9.42 -12.28
CA GLU A 204 13.66 -8.04 -11.91
C GLU A 204 14.24 -7.32 -13.12
N THR A 205 13.63 -6.20 -13.51
CA THR A 205 14.09 -5.37 -14.61
C THR A 205 14.58 -4.00 -14.12
N PRO A 206 15.33 -3.23 -14.91
CA PRO A 206 15.94 -1.99 -14.45
C PRO A 206 14.93 -0.94 -13.96
N MET A 207 15.16 -0.39 -12.77
CA MET A 207 14.46 0.81 -12.28
C MET A 207 14.99 2.09 -12.90
N LEU A 208 16.30 2.14 -13.22
CA LEU A 208 16.91 3.24 -13.92
C LEU A 208 16.99 2.90 -15.41
N GLN A 209 16.42 3.76 -16.24
CA GLN A 209 16.28 3.54 -17.68
C GLN A 209 16.88 4.71 -18.44
N VAL A 210 17.50 4.41 -19.58
CA VAL A 210 18.03 5.44 -20.50
C VAL A 210 16.87 6.19 -21.18
N MET A 211 15.75 5.49 -21.40
CA MET A 211 14.54 6.00 -22.01
C MET A 211 13.33 5.50 -21.21
N HIS A 212 12.36 6.36 -20.97
CA HIS A 212 11.10 5.98 -20.33
C HIS A 212 10.09 5.51 -21.37
N GLY A 213 9.22 4.57 -20.99
CA GLY A 213 8.17 4.04 -21.87
C GLY A 213 7.33 2.97 -21.14
N GLY A 214 6.37 2.38 -21.87
CA GLY A 214 5.46 1.36 -21.32
C GLY A 214 4.22 1.90 -20.62
N ALA A 215 4.08 3.22 -20.49
CA ALA A 215 2.89 3.88 -19.95
C ALA A 215 2.83 5.33 -20.45
N ALA A 216 1.66 5.95 -20.34
CA ALA A 216 1.50 7.40 -20.48
C ALA A 216 1.61 8.02 -19.08
N ALA A 217 2.78 8.54 -18.73
CA ALA A 217 3.05 9.16 -17.44
C ALA A 217 4.29 10.03 -17.49
N ARG A 218 4.37 11.01 -16.60
CA ARG A 218 5.50 11.91 -16.50
C ARG A 218 6.64 11.26 -15.70
N PRO A 219 7.88 11.10 -16.24
CA PRO A 219 8.99 10.45 -15.54
C PRO A 219 9.67 11.37 -14.53
N PHE A 220 10.30 10.79 -13.50
CA PHE A 220 11.36 11.45 -12.75
C PHE A 220 12.68 11.30 -13.53
N LYS A 221 13.41 12.41 -13.67
CA LYS A 221 14.71 12.47 -14.31
C LYS A 221 15.82 12.50 -13.26
N THR A 222 16.89 11.75 -13.50
CA THR A 222 18.10 11.73 -12.68
C THR A 222 19.34 11.71 -13.58
N TYR A 223 20.54 11.63 -13.00
CA TYR A 223 21.80 11.73 -13.73
C TYR A 223 22.84 10.74 -13.22
N SER A 224 23.53 10.08 -14.12
CA SER A 224 24.64 9.18 -13.80
C SER A 224 25.96 9.90 -13.96
N ASN A 225 26.66 10.20 -12.86
CA ASN A 225 27.97 10.81 -12.89
C ASN A 225 29.04 9.93 -13.55
N ALA A 226 28.91 8.59 -13.41
CA ALA A 226 29.90 7.66 -13.96
C ALA A 226 29.81 7.54 -15.48
N TYR A 227 28.62 7.68 -16.05
CA TYR A 227 28.39 7.58 -17.49
C TYR A 227 28.16 8.93 -18.16
N ASP A 228 28.14 10.03 -17.38
CA ASP A 228 27.91 11.40 -17.86
C ASP A 228 26.63 11.49 -18.71
N MET A 229 25.52 10.95 -18.20
CA MET A 229 24.27 10.86 -18.94
C MET A 229 23.04 10.98 -18.06
N ASP A 230 21.96 11.50 -18.66
CA ASP A 230 20.61 11.50 -18.06
C ASP A 230 20.04 10.10 -17.98
N LEU A 231 19.34 9.82 -16.90
CA LEU A 231 18.55 8.62 -16.69
C LEU A 231 17.15 8.98 -16.22
N TYR A 232 16.23 8.05 -16.39
CA TYR A 232 14.85 8.16 -15.92
C TYR A 232 14.56 7.05 -14.93
N MET A 233 13.81 7.37 -13.89
CA MET A 233 13.17 6.33 -13.08
C MET A 233 12.00 5.76 -13.87
N ARG A 234 11.88 4.43 -13.90
CA ARG A 234 10.85 3.76 -14.71
C ARG A 234 9.43 4.19 -14.32
N ILE A 235 8.59 4.37 -15.32
CA ILE A 235 7.15 4.58 -15.18
C ILE A 235 6.37 3.26 -15.30
N ALA A 236 6.98 2.25 -15.94
CA ALA A 236 6.50 0.88 -16.11
C ALA A 236 7.66 -0.05 -16.49
N PRO A 237 7.64 -1.35 -16.19
CA PRO A 237 8.60 -2.35 -16.66
C PRO A 237 8.20 -2.99 -18.01
N GLU A 238 7.06 -2.67 -18.59
CA GLU A 238 6.41 -3.30 -19.73
C GLU A 238 7.37 -3.66 -20.86
N LEU A 239 8.15 -2.69 -21.38
CA LEU A 239 9.02 -2.92 -22.54
C LEU A 239 10.15 -3.92 -22.24
N PHE A 240 10.61 -4.01 -20.99
CA PHE A 240 11.59 -5.01 -20.56
C PHE A 240 10.97 -6.38 -20.38
N LEU A 241 9.77 -6.48 -19.83
CA LEU A 241 9.08 -7.76 -19.66
C LEU A 241 8.71 -8.37 -21.02
N LYS A 242 8.26 -7.56 -21.98
CA LYS A 242 8.04 -8.01 -23.37
C LYS A 242 9.33 -8.53 -24.02
N ARG A 243 10.49 -7.92 -23.76
CA ARG A 243 11.80 -8.42 -24.19
C ARG A 243 12.15 -9.78 -23.56
N CYS A 244 11.75 -10.02 -22.30
CA CYS A 244 11.89 -11.33 -21.66
C CYS A 244 11.09 -12.40 -22.42
N VAL A 245 9.86 -12.07 -22.86
CA VAL A 245 9.03 -12.98 -23.65
C VAL A 245 9.64 -13.25 -25.02
N VAL A 246 10.17 -12.22 -25.71
CA VAL A 246 10.96 -12.42 -26.95
C VAL A 246 12.14 -13.37 -26.72
N GLY A 247 12.79 -13.26 -25.55
CA GLY A 247 13.90 -14.13 -25.14
C GLY A 247 13.51 -15.56 -24.76
N GLY A 248 12.22 -15.92 -24.81
CA GLY A 248 11.71 -17.27 -24.54
C GLY A 248 11.18 -17.51 -23.12
N ILE A 249 11.05 -16.47 -22.29
CA ILE A 249 10.33 -16.56 -20.99
C ILE A 249 8.84 -16.40 -21.28
N GLU A 250 8.15 -17.50 -21.57
CA GLU A 250 6.76 -17.46 -22.06
C GLU A 250 5.75 -16.93 -21.05
N ARG A 251 6.03 -17.05 -19.74
CA ARG A 251 5.20 -16.55 -18.65
C ARG A 251 6.08 -15.82 -17.66
N VAL A 252 5.97 -14.51 -17.64
CA VAL A 252 6.83 -13.63 -16.84
C VAL A 252 5.99 -12.67 -16.01
N PHE A 253 6.44 -12.39 -14.78
CA PHE A 253 5.88 -11.32 -13.98
C PHE A 253 6.96 -10.61 -13.18
N GLU A 254 6.68 -9.39 -12.80
CA GLU A 254 7.47 -8.58 -11.88
C GLU A 254 6.57 -7.89 -10.87
N ILE A 255 6.88 -8.03 -9.58
CA ILE A 255 6.32 -7.18 -8.54
C ILE A 255 7.30 -6.06 -8.31
N ASN A 256 6.90 -4.84 -8.61
CA ASN A 256 7.84 -3.76 -8.82
C ASN A 256 7.42 -2.43 -8.16
N ARG A 257 8.36 -1.47 -8.18
CA ARG A 257 8.10 -0.06 -7.89
C ARG A 257 8.19 0.74 -9.17
N ASN A 258 7.17 1.58 -9.39
CA ASN A 258 7.13 2.56 -10.46
C ASN A 258 7.07 3.97 -9.90
N PHE A 259 7.51 4.92 -10.70
CA PHE A 259 7.70 6.31 -10.32
C PHE A 259 7.05 7.19 -11.37
N ARG A 260 5.98 7.92 -10.99
CA ARG A 260 5.30 8.87 -11.86
C ARG A 260 5.33 10.24 -11.23
N ASN A 261 5.92 11.21 -11.93
CA ASN A 261 6.13 12.57 -11.42
C ASN A 261 4.83 13.39 -11.50
N GLU A 262 3.84 12.93 -10.76
CA GLU A 262 2.49 13.47 -10.69
C GLU A 262 2.15 13.86 -9.26
N GLY A 263 0.93 14.41 -9.05
CA GLY A 263 0.47 14.76 -7.70
C GLY A 263 0.23 13.55 -6.81
N ALA A 264 0.24 13.79 -5.49
CA ALA A 264 -0.18 12.79 -4.50
C ALA A 264 -1.55 13.18 -3.95
N ASP A 265 -2.51 12.24 -4.00
CA ASP A 265 -3.87 12.39 -3.46
C ASP A 265 -4.33 11.11 -2.74
N SER A 266 -5.63 10.92 -2.56
CA SER A 266 -6.20 9.72 -1.90
C SER A 266 -6.07 8.44 -2.73
N SER A 267 -5.83 8.54 -4.04
CA SER A 267 -5.77 7.43 -5.01
C SER A 267 -4.45 7.35 -5.78
N HIS A 268 -3.57 8.36 -5.68
CA HIS A 268 -2.30 8.45 -6.38
C HIS A 268 -1.13 8.68 -5.44
N SER A 269 0.00 8.02 -5.74
CA SER A 269 1.29 8.24 -5.09
C SER A 269 2.39 8.30 -6.16
N PRO A 270 3.35 9.25 -6.06
CA PRO A 270 4.45 9.35 -7.03
C PRO A 270 5.35 8.11 -7.09
N GLU A 271 5.43 7.38 -6.00
CA GLU A 271 6.05 6.05 -5.89
C GLU A 271 4.98 5.06 -5.43
N PHE A 272 4.77 3.99 -6.18
CA PHE A 272 3.77 2.98 -5.88
C PHE A 272 4.21 1.58 -6.32
N ALA A 273 3.56 0.55 -5.78
CA ALA A 273 3.82 -0.83 -6.14
C ALA A 273 2.83 -1.31 -7.21
N MET A 274 3.36 -1.95 -8.25
CA MET A 274 2.59 -2.63 -9.28
C MET A 274 3.01 -4.10 -9.40
N ILE A 275 2.14 -4.88 -10.01
CA ILE A 275 2.46 -6.13 -10.67
C ILE A 275 2.23 -5.92 -12.16
N GLU A 276 3.19 -6.35 -12.95
CA GLU A 276 2.99 -6.56 -14.39
C GLU A 276 3.32 -8.00 -14.75
N SER A 277 2.53 -8.57 -15.66
CA SER A 277 2.73 -9.94 -16.14
C SER A 277 2.36 -10.08 -17.61
N TYR A 278 3.09 -10.94 -18.29
CA TYR A 278 2.91 -11.25 -19.71
C TYR A 278 2.88 -12.76 -19.91
N MET A 279 1.93 -13.22 -20.73
CA MET A 279 1.72 -14.64 -21.01
C MET A 279 1.70 -14.86 -22.52
N ALA A 280 2.74 -15.50 -23.06
CA ALA A 280 2.78 -15.91 -24.45
C ALA A 280 1.63 -16.86 -24.78
N TYR A 281 1.08 -16.72 -25.99
CA TYR A 281 -0.06 -17.47 -26.51
C TYR A 281 -1.37 -17.23 -25.74
N GLY A 282 -1.40 -16.25 -24.83
CA GLY A 282 -2.60 -15.72 -24.20
C GLY A 282 -3.15 -14.50 -24.96
N ASP A 283 -4.32 -14.06 -24.56
CA ASP A 283 -4.99 -12.85 -25.03
C ASP A 283 -5.64 -12.10 -23.86
N TRP A 284 -6.35 -11.04 -24.14
CA TRP A 284 -7.00 -10.21 -23.10
C TRP A 284 -7.98 -10.97 -22.21
N HIS A 285 -8.66 -12.04 -22.71
CA HIS A 285 -9.55 -12.87 -21.90
C HIS A 285 -8.76 -13.76 -20.94
N SER A 286 -7.71 -14.42 -21.43
CA SER A 286 -6.83 -15.27 -20.59
C SER A 286 -6.22 -14.45 -19.45
N ILE A 287 -5.83 -13.20 -19.73
CA ILE A 287 -5.26 -12.27 -18.73
C ILE A 287 -6.34 -11.75 -17.77
N ALA A 288 -7.59 -11.56 -18.21
CA ALA A 288 -8.69 -11.22 -17.33
C ALA A 288 -8.98 -12.35 -16.33
N ASP A 289 -8.93 -13.62 -16.77
CA ASP A 289 -9.08 -14.80 -15.91
C ASP A 289 -7.95 -14.91 -14.88
N LEU A 290 -6.70 -14.67 -15.31
CA LEU A 290 -5.55 -14.62 -14.42
C LEU A 290 -5.71 -13.53 -13.37
N THR A 291 -6.09 -12.31 -13.79
CA THR A 291 -6.28 -11.16 -12.90
C THR A 291 -7.37 -11.43 -11.87
N ARG A 292 -8.51 -12.00 -12.29
CA ARG A 292 -9.58 -12.44 -11.40
C ARG A 292 -9.07 -13.44 -10.36
N SER A 293 -8.31 -14.44 -10.79
CA SER A 293 -7.75 -15.46 -9.90
C SER A 293 -6.79 -14.87 -8.86
N LEU A 294 -5.92 -13.92 -9.27
CA LEU A 294 -5.00 -13.22 -8.38
C LEU A 294 -5.75 -12.48 -7.26
N ILE A 295 -6.79 -11.74 -7.62
CA ILE A 295 -7.58 -10.95 -6.67
C ILE A 295 -8.41 -11.83 -5.73
N GLN A 296 -9.05 -12.87 -6.27
CA GLN A 296 -9.85 -13.83 -5.49
C GLN A 296 -8.99 -14.59 -4.48
N ASN A 297 -7.81 -15.07 -4.90
CA ASN A 297 -6.88 -15.74 -4.00
C ASN A 297 -6.31 -14.79 -2.94
N ALA A 298 -6.05 -13.52 -3.28
CA ALA A 298 -5.64 -12.51 -2.31
C ALA A 298 -6.74 -12.27 -1.26
N ALA A 299 -8.01 -12.16 -1.67
CA ALA A 299 -9.15 -12.04 -0.75
C ALA A 299 -9.24 -13.25 0.20
N LEU A 300 -9.13 -14.47 -0.32
CA LEU A 300 -9.09 -15.70 0.50
C LEU A 300 -7.93 -15.70 1.49
N ALA A 301 -6.75 -15.26 1.07
CA ALA A 301 -5.56 -15.25 1.93
C ALA A 301 -5.66 -14.26 3.10
N VAL A 302 -6.41 -13.16 2.95
CA VAL A 302 -6.52 -12.11 3.98
C VAL A 302 -7.81 -12.22 4.80
N ALA A 303 -8.94 -12.56 4.18
CA ALA A 303 -10.26 -12.60 4.81
C ALA A 303 -10.78 -14.04 5.06
N GLY A 304 -10.14 -15.08 4.50
CA GLY A 304 -10.64 -16.46 4.55
C GLY A 304 -11.91 -16.68 3.71
N SER A 305 -12.30 -15.70 2.91
CA SER A 305 -13.52 -15.68 2.10
C SER A 305 -13.32 -14.70 0.94
N HIS A 306 -14.12 -14.84 -0.13
CA HIS A 306 -14.16 -13.83 -1.21
C HIS A 306 -14.95 -12.58 -0.82
N ILE A 307 -15.68 -12.59 0.29
CA ILE A 307 -16.35 -11.41 0.82
C ILE A 307 -15.35 -10.71 1.74
N VAL A 308 -14.97 -9.47 1.37
CA VAL A 308 -14.11 -8.61 2.17
C VAL A 308 -14.96 -7.56 2.88
N THR A 309 -14.60 -7.21 4.11
CA THR A 309 -15.25 -6.16 4.87
C THR A 309 -14.30 -4.99 4.99
N HIS A 310 -14.69 -3.83 4.47
CA HIS A 310 -13.96 -2.59 4.56
C HIS A 310 -13.98 -2.02 5.99
N HIS A 311 -13.06 -1.12 6.29
CA HIS A 311 -12.95 -0.48 7.61
C HIS A 311 -14.21 0.32 8.01
N ASP A 312 -15.02 0.76 7.04
CA ASP A 312 -16.30 1.46 7.23
C ASP A 312 -17.50 0.51 7.39
N GLY A 313 -17.27 -0.81 7.36
CA GLY A 313 -18.28 -1.86 7.49
C GLY A 313 -18.95 -2.29 6.17
N ARG A 314 -18.65 -1.62 5.04
CA ARG A 314 -19.16 -2.08 3.73
C ARG A 314 -18.57 -3.43 3.38
N GLN A 315 -19.34 -4.26 2.69
CA GLN A 315 -18.91 -5.58 2.23
C GLN A 315 -18.88 -5.63 0.71
N PHE A 316 -17.82 -6.22 0.17
CA PHE A 316 -17.64 -6.44 -1.26
C PHE A 316 -17.43 -7.93 -1.53
N ASN A 317 -18.15 -8.46 -2.49
CA ASN A 317 -17.99 -9.82 -2.96
C ASN A 317 -17.06 -9.86 -4.18
N LEU A 318 -15.85 -10.34 -3.99
CA LEU A 318 -14.85 -10.51 -5.05
C LEU A 318 -14.90 -11.92 -5.67
N GLY A 319 -15.84 -12.78 -5.26
CA GLY A 319 -16.01 -14.14 -5.76
C GLY A 319 -16.82 -14.22 -7.07
N GLY A 320 -16.85 -15.41 -7.65
CA GLY A 320 -17.63 -15.71 -8.84
C GLY A 320 -17.08 -15.08 -10.12
N ASN A 321 -17.94 -14.99 -11.14
CA ASN A 321 -17.64 -14.27 -12.38
C ASN A 321 -18.04 -12.81 -12.24
N TRP A 322 -17.23 -11.93 -12.81
CA TRP A 322 -17.47 -10.51 -12.76
C TRP A 322 -18.17 -10.03 -14.03
N LYS A 323 -18.82 -8.88 -13.92
CA LYS A 323 -19.50 -8.25 -15.06
C LYS A 323 -18.48 -7.81 -16.11
N GLU A 324 -18.83 -8.00 -17.38
CA GLU A 324 -18.12 -7.45 -18.53
C GLU A 324 -19.06 -6.50 -19.27
N ILE A 325 -18.59 -5.30 -19.55
CA ILE A 325 -19.34 -4.29 -20.31
C ILE A 325 -18.43 -3.66 -21.36
N SER A 326 -18.99 -3.31 -22.53
CA SER A 326 -18.25 -2.50 -23.49
C SER A 326 -18.13 -1.06 -23.01
N LEU A 327 -16.97 -0.42 -23.22
CA LEU A 327 -16.77 1.01 -22.95
C LEU A 327 -17.85 1.84 -23.67
N TYR A 328 -18.07 1.57 -24.93
CA TYR A 328 -19.04 2.32 -25.77
C TYR A 328 -20.49 2.05 -25.40
N ASP A 329 -20.80 0.84 -24.92
CA ASP A 329 -22.14 0.56 -24.40
C ASP A 329 -22.39 1.29 -23.07
N ALA A 330 -21.38 1.35 -22.19
CA ALA A 330 -21.47 2.11 -20.95
C ALA A 330 -21.65 3.62 -21.20
N ILE A 331 -20.91 4.18 -22.18
CA ILE A 331 -21.11 5.56 -22.62
C ILE A 331 -22.55 5.75 -23.16
N SER A 332 -22.98 4.86 -24.07
CA SER A 332 -24.29 4.95 -24.71
C SER A 332 -25.43 4.92 -23.69
N GLU A 333 -25.34 4.04 -22.68
CA GLU A 333 -26.29 4.00 -21.57
C GLU A 333 -26.27 5.30 -20.74
N GLY A 334 -25.08 5.83 -20.46
CA GLY A 334 -24.90 7.03 -19.65
C GLY A 334 -25.43 8.30 -20.32
N VAL A 335 -25.27 8.43 -21.65
CA VAL A 335 -25.68 9.62 -22.39
C VAL A 335 -27.10 9.50 -23.01
N GLY A 336 -27.66 8.27 -23.08
CA GLY A 336 -28.98 7.98 -23.62
C GLY A 336 -29.05 7.96 -25.15
N GLU A 337 -27.91 7.84 -25.85
CA GLU A 337 -27.83 7.73 -27.32
C GLU A 337 -26.67 6.79 -27.71
N LYS A 338 -26.75 6.16 -28.89
CA LYS A 338 -25.77 5.19 -29.35
C LYS A 338 -24.44 5.82 -29.70
N ILE A 339 -23.38 5.45 -28.98
CA ILE A 339 -22.00 5.86 -29.24
C ILE A 339 -21.18 4.64 -29.63
N THR A 340 -20.25 4.82 -30.56
CA THR A 340 -19.32 3.77 -31.02
C THR A 340 -17.93 4.36 -31.22
N ALA A 341 -16.93 3.51 -31.44
CA ALA A 341 -15.57 3.96 -31.76
C ALA A 341 -15.45 4.79 -33.03
N LEU A 342 -16.47 4.74 -33.89
CA LEU A 342 -16.54 5.52 -35.14
C LEU A 342 -17.37 6.81 -35.00
N THR A 343 -17.86 7.13 -33.80
CA THR A 343 -18.59 8.38 -33.57
C THR A 343 -17.65 9.58 -33.77
N PRO A 344 -18.03 10.55 -34.66
CA PRO A 344 -17.16 11.69 -34.93
C PRO A 344 -16.89 12.53 -33.70
N ILE A 345 -15.65 13.07 -33.60
CA ILE A 345 -15.22 13.91 -32.47
C ILE A 345 -16.16 15.10 -32.21
N GLU A 346 -16.72 15.69 -33.29
CA GLU A 346 -17.63 16.83 -33.14
C GLU A 346 -18.95 16.47 -32.47
N ASP A 347 -19.41 15.23 -32.62
CA ASP A 347 -20.61 14.75 -31.93
C ASP A 347 -20.29 14.43 -30.46
N LEU A 348 -19.13 13.83 -30.17
CA LEU A 348 -18.66 13.66 -28.80
C LEU A 348 -18.47 14.99 -28.05
N LYS A 349 -17.96 16.03 -28.74
CA LYS A 349 -17.86 17.39 -28.17
C LYS A 349 -19.22 17.98 -27.80
N LYS A 350 -20.24 17.75 -28.64
CA LYS A 350 -21.63 18.19 -28.34
C LYS A 350 -22.17 17.50 -27.10
N ILE A 351 -21.91 16.19 -26.96
CA ILE A 351 -22.31 15.39 -25.82
C ILE A 351 -21.60 15.89 -24.57
N ALA A 352 -20.26 16.01 -24.57
CA ALA A 352 -19.48 16.51 -23.46
C ALA A 352 -19.92 17.92 -23.02
N THR A 353 -20.23 18.80 -23.98
CA THR A 353 -20.76 20.14 -23.69
C THR A 353 -22.14 20.06 -23.01
N LYS A 354 -23.05 19.18 -23.48
CA LYS A 354 -24.36 18.95 -22.86
C LYS A 354 -24.25 18.40 -21.42
N LEU A 355 -23.20 17.61 -21.15
CA LEU A 355 -22.87 17.09 -19.81
C LEU A 355 -22.19 18.13 -18.91
N GLY A 356 -21.87 19.32 -19.42
CA GLY A 356 -21.19 20.38 -18.67
C GLY A 356 -19.69 20.13 -18.48
N MET A 357 -19.09 19.23 -19.27
CA MET A 357 -17.68 18.89 -19.19
C MET A 357 -16.80 20.01 -19.78
N LYS A 358 -15.62 20.20 -19.18
CA LYS A 358 -14.59 21.08 -19.74
C LYS A 358 -13.74 20.27 -20.71
N ILE A 359 -13.78 20.64 -21.99
CA ILE A 359 -13.08 19.94 -23.06
C ILE A 359 -11.70 20.58 -23.27
N ASP A 360 -10.62 19.78 -23.21
CA ASP A 360 -9.30 20.23 -23.65
C ASP A 360 -9.25 20.22 -25.19
N PRO A 361 -8.88 21.34 -25.84
CA PRO A 361 -8.76 21.41 -27.30
C PRO A 361 -7.75 20.41 -27.91
N LYS A 362 -6.87 19.85 -27.12
CA LYS A 362 -5.85 18.87 -27.55
C LYS A 362 -6.37 17.42 -27.54
N TRP A 363 -7.51 17.16 -26.93
CA TRP A 363 -8.03 15.80 -26.86
C TRP A 363 -8.39 15.26 -28.26
N ILE A 364 -7.88 14.04 -28.50
CA ILE A 364 -8.24 13.22 -29.66
C ILE A 364 -9.57 12.50 -29.40
N THR A 365 -10.13 11.85 -30.42
CA THR A 365 -11.46 11.20 -30.37
C THR A 365 -11.54 10.19 -29.23
N GLY A 366 -10.56 9.29 -29.12
CA GLY A 366 -10.52 8.28 -28.07
C GLY A 366 -10.43 8.86 -26.68
N LYS A 367 -9.53 9.84 -26.47
CA LYS A 367 -9.40 10.49 -25.15
C LYS A 367 -10.71 11.16 -24.72
N LEU A 368 -11.40 11.82 -25.65
CA LEU A 368 -12.70 12.42 -25.33
C LEU A 368 -13.76 11.37 -24.99
N ALA A 369 -13.73 10.20 -25.64
CA ALA A 369 -14.63 9.10 -25.32
C ALA A 369 -14.36 8.53 -23.91
N GLU A 370 -13.08 8.35 -23.54
CA GLU A 370 -12.68 7.91 -22.20
C GLU A 370 -13.13 8.91 -21.13
N GLU A 371 -12.94 10.21 -21.33
CA GLU A 371 -13.37 11.25 -20.40
C GLU A 371 -14.91 11.29 -20.24
N ILE A 372 -15.66 11.08 -21.33
CA ILE A 372 -17.12 10.95 -21.26
C ILE A 372 -17.49 9.70 -20.45
N PHE A 373 -16.83 8.56 -20.70
CA PHE A 373 -17.03 7.32 -19.93
C PHE A 373 -16.82 7.56 -18.44
N GLU A 374 -15.70 8.14 -18.04
CA GLU A 374 -15.43 8.45 -16.65
C GLU A 374 -16.52 9.31 -16.03
N HIS A 375 -16.97 10.33 -16.75
CA HIS A 375 -18.01 11.25 -16.27
C HIS A 375 -19.39 10.60 -16.07
N VAL A 376 -19.80 9.64 -16.92
CA VAL A 376 -21.17 9.10 -16.92
C VAL A 376 -21.30 7.73 -16.30
N ALA A 377 -20.20 6.96 -16.17
CA ALA A 377 -20.24 5.55 -15.80
C ALA A 377 -19.42 5.19 -14.56
N LEU A 378 -18.31 5.90 -14.28
CA LEU A 378 -17.32 5.50 -13.26
C LEU A 378 -17.95 5.31 -11.87
N ASP A 379 -18.72 6.26 -11.39
CA ASP A 379 -19.37 6.20 -10.05
C ASP A 379 -20.37 5.04 -9.89
N LYS A 380 -20.77 4.40 -10.99
CA LYS A 380 -21.70 3.26 -11.00
C LYS A 380 -21.00 1.91 -10.94
N LEU A 381 -19.68 1.90 -11.12
CA LEU A 381 -18.84 0.68 -11.14
C LEU A 381 -18.37 0.29 -9.73
N VAL A 382 -19.32 -0.02 -8.87
CA VAL A 382 -19.03 -0.41 -7.47
C VAL A 382 -18.58 -1.87 -7.39
N GLU A 383 -19.34 -2.79 -8.00
CA GLU A 383 -19.00 -4.21 -8.08
C GLU A 383 -17.87 -4.43 -9.10
N PRO A 384 -17.02 -5.48 -8.91
CA PRO A 384 -15.93 -5.77 -9.85
C PRO A 384 -16.46 -5.89 -11.29
N THR A 385 -15.99 -5.01 -12.17
CA THR A 385 -16.48 -4.94 -13.55
C THR A 385 -15.31 -4.73 -14.50
N PHE A 386 -15.17 -5.63 -15.47
CA PHE A 386 -14.29 -5.42 -16.62
C PHE A 386 -14.97 -4.50 -17.63
N VAL A 387 -14.39 -3.34 -17.92
CA VAL A 387 -14.80 -2.47 -19.02
C VAL A 387 -13.92 -2.83 -20.23
N MET A 388 -14.56 -3.29 -21.28
CA MET A 388 -13.91 -3.92 -22.43
C MET A 388 -13.90 -2.98 -23.65
N GLY A 389 -12.81 -3.00 -24.43
CA GLY A 389 -12.80 -2.40 -25.76
C GLY A 389 -12.58 -0.89 -25.74
N PHE A 390 -11.37 -0.48 -25.41
CA PHE A 390 -10.95 0.93 -25.40
C PHE A 390 -10.63 1.47 -26.81
N PRO A 391 -10.52 2.79 -26.98
CA PRO A 391 -10.11 3.37 -28.26
C PRO A 391 -8.69 2.95 -28.66
N VAL A 392 -8.49 2.67 -29.94
CA VAL A 392 -7.18 2.26 -30.47
C VAL A 392 -6.15 3.40 -30.49
N ASP A 393 -6.62 4.64 -30.63
CA ASP A 393 -5.79 5.84 -30.72
C ASP A 393 -5.21 6.29 -29.35
N THR A 394 -5.78 5.82 -28.24
CA THR A 394 -5.25 6.02 -26.89
C THR A 394 -4.45 4.82 -26.37
N SER A 395 -4.35 3.73 -27.15
CA SER A 395 -3.76 2.45 -26.72
C SER A 395 -2.58 2.03 -27.63
N PRO A 396 -1.44 2.74 -27.61
CA PRO A 396 -0.36 2.57 -28.61
C PRO A 396 0.36 1.20 -28.54
N LEU A 397 0.32 0.50 -27.41
CA LEU A 397 0.98 -0.79 -27.20
C LEU A 397 0.03 -1.98 -27.33
N VAL A 398 -1.25 -1.73 -27.61
CA VAL A 398 -2.33 -2.71 -27.63
C VAL A 398 -2.73 -3.08 -29.05
N ARG A 399 -3.05 -4.36 -29.26
CA ARG A 399 -3.57 -4.85 -30.54
C ARG A 399 -4.95 -4.23 -30.85
N ALA A 400 -5.15 -3.83 -32.11
CA ALA A 400 -6.49 -3.49 -32.59
C ALA A 400 -7.41 -4.71 -32.49
N HIS A 401 -8.67 -4.47 -32.12
CA HIS A 401 -9.68 -5.53 -32.02
C HIS A 401 -9.87 -6.25 -33.36
N ARG A 402 -9.95 -7.59 -33.30
CA ARG A 402 -10.01 -8.44 -34.50
C ARG A 402 -11.24 -8.21 -35.36
N GLU A 403 -12.34 -7.72 -34.78
CA GLU A 403 -13.64 -7.62 -35.45
C GLU A 403 -14.25 -6.21 -35.42
N ILE A 404 -13.88 -5.36 -34.45
CA ILE A 404 -14.51 -4.04 -34.24
C ILE A 404 -13.52 -2.93 -34.60
N PRO A 405 -13.73 -2.24 -35.74
CA PRO A 405 -12.84 -1.14 -36.14
C PRO A 405 -12.83 0.01 -35.12
N GLY A 406 -11.64 0.58 -34.89
CA GLY A 406 -11.44 1.70 -33.97
C GLY A 406 -11.32 1.31 -32.49
N VAL A 407 -11.52 0.03 -32.15
CA VAL A 407 -11.40 -0.54 -30.81
C VAL A 407 -10.09 -1.27 -30.65
N ALA A 408 -9.50 -1.24 -29.46
CA ALA A 408 -8.36 -2.04 -29.03
C ALA A 408 -8.83 -3.21 -28.15
N GLU A 409 -8.12 -4.35 -28.19
CA GLU A 409 -8.34 -5.48 -27.27
C GLU A 409 -7.73 -5.15 -25.90
N LYS A 410 -8.35 -4.22 -25.22
CA LYS A 410 -8.00 -3.72 -23.87
C LYS A 410 -9.21 -3.82 -22.96
N TRP A 411 -8.95 -4.15 -21.71
CA TRP A 411 -9.90 -3.95 -20.63
C TRP A 411 -9.25 -3.22 -19.45
N ASP A 412 -10.07 -2.46 -18.73
CA ASP A 412 -9.73 -1.96 -17.40
C ASP A 412 -10.72 -2.55 -16.40
N LEU A 413 -10.20 -3.00 -15.24
CA LEU A 413 -11.00 -3.55 -14.15
C LEU A 413 -11.28 -2.45 -13.13
N TYR A 414 -12.55 -2.19 -12.89
CA TYR A 414 -13.04 -1.26 -11.89
C TYR A 414 -13.62 -1.98 -10.68
N VAL A 415 -13.31 -1.49 -9.48
CA VAL A 415 -13.85 -1.96 -8.19
C VAL A 415 -14.03 -0.74 -7.30
N ASP A 416 -15.19 -0.59 -6.66
CA ASP A 416 -15.50 0.54 -5.76
C ASP A 416 -15.23 1.93 -6.38
N GLY A 417 -15.51 2.07 -7.70
CA GLY A 417 -15.38 3.32 -8.42
C GLY A 417 -13.97 3.72 -8.84
N PHE A 418 -12.97 2.84 -8.71
CA PHE A 418 -11.61 3.12 -9.20
C PHE A 418 -11.04 1.97 -10.04
N GLU A 419 -10.17 2.33 -10.97
CA GLU A 419 -9.41 1.38 -11.78
C GLU A 419 -8.39 0.63 -10.90
N LEU A 420 -8.51 -0.70 -10.86
CA LEU A 420 -7.62 -1.59 -10.12
C LEU A 420 -6.53 -2.20 -11.00
N ALA A 421 -6.88 -2.61 -12.20
CA ALA A 421 -5.99 -3.29 -13.14
C ALA A 421 -6.38 -2.97 -14.58
N THR A 422 -5.41 -3.14 -15.49
CA THR A 422 -5.59 -3.06 -16.95
C THR A 422 -4.98 -4.29 -17.61
N GLY A 423 -5.49 -4.70 -18.76
CA GLY A 423 -4.92 -5.80 -19.51
C GLY A 423 -5.27 -5.82 -20.99
N TYR A 424 -4.43 -6.46 -21.76
CA TYR A 424 -4.41 -6.34 -23.22
C TYR A 424 -4.18 -7.68 -23.93
N SER A 425 -4.64 -7.75 -25.22
CA SER A 425 -3.91 -8.49 -26.23
C SER A 425 -2.83 -7.58 -26.79
N GLU A 426 -1.58 -7.98 -26.69
CA GLU A 426 -0.45 -7.13 -27.00
C GLU A 426 -0.27 -6.87 -28.50
N LEU A 427 0.17 -5.69 -28.87
CA LEU A 427 0.65 -5.40 -30.22
C LEU A 427 2.01 -6.03 -30.41
N ILE A 428 2.12 -6.96 -31.37
CA ILE A 428 3.32 -7.74 -31.62
C ILE A 428 3.97 -7.46 -32.98
N ASP A 429 3.29 -6.71 -33.85
CA ASP A 429 3.80 -6.30 -35.18
C ASP A 429 4.77 -5.13 -35.03
N PRO A 430 6.09 -5.29 -35.28
CA PRO A 430 7.08 -4.23 -35.09
C PRO A 430 6.89 -3.05 -36.05
N VAL A 431 6.28 -3.25 -37.21
CA VAL A 431 6.05 -2.17 -38.19
C VAL A 431 4.94 -1.26 -37.67
N ILE A 432 3.78 -1.83 -37.30
CA ILE A 432 2.66 -1.09 -36.72
C ILE A 432 3.09 -0.43 -35.39
N GLN A 433 3.88 -1.14 -34.57
CA GLN A 433 4.38 -0.60 -33.30
C GLN A 433 5.24 0.64 -33.51
N ARG A 434 6.12 0.61 -34.52
CA ARG A 434 6.95 1.76 -34.90
C ARG A 434 6.09 2.96 -35.27
N ASP A 435 5.11 2.74 -36.15
CA ASP A 435 4.21 3.82 -36.61
C ASP A 435 3.52 4.47 -35.40
N ARG A 436 2.99 3.69 -34.47
CA ARG A 436 2.31 4.21 -33.26
C ARG A 436 3.27 4.94 -32.31
N LEU A 437 4.50 4.45 -32.13
CA LEU A 437 5.49 5.15 -31.30
C LEU A 437 5.93 6.47 -31.96
N VAL A 438 6.02 6.53 -33.28
CA VAL A 438 6.28 7.78 -34.03
C VAL A 438 5.15 8.78 -33.83
N GLU A 439 3.88 8.33 -33.90
CA GLU A 439 2.70 9.18 -33.62
C GLU A 439 2.76 9.71 -32.19
N GLN A 440 3.09 8.89 -31.19
CA GLN A 440 3.26 9.30 -29.80
C GLN A 440 4.39 10.34 -29.66
N ALA A 441 5.56 10.11 -30.27
CA ALA A 441 6.68 11.05 -30.25
C ALA A 441 6.29 12.41 -30.87
N GLN A 442 5.41 12.45 -31.88
CA GLN A 442 4.88 13.68 -32.44
C GLN A 442 3.96 14.44 -31.48
N LEU A 443 3.19 13.73 -30.64
CA LEU A 443 2.41 14.35 -29.56
C LEU A 443 3.35 14.96 -28.51
N GLY A 444 4.40 14.24 -28.14
CA GLY A 444 5.45 14.75 -27.27
C GLY A 444 6.11 16.02 -27.77
N ALA A 445 6.44 16.08 -29.08
CA ALA A 445 6.98 17.27 -29.71
C ALA A 445 6.02 18.47 -29.69
N LYS A 446 4.71 18.23 -29.58
CA LYS A 446 3.67 19.27 -29.44
C LYS A 446 3.41 19.65 -27.97
N GLY A 447 4.19 19.12 -27.03
CA GLY A 447 4.16 19.48 -25.61
C GLY A 447 3.30 18.52 -24.73
N ASP A 448 3.04 17.33 -25.18
CA ASP A 448 2.52 16.25 -24.34
C ASP A 448 3.70 15.61 -23.57
N LEU A 449 3.75 15.85 -22.26
CA LEU A 449 4.84 15.37 -21.40
C LEU A 449 4.70 13.89 -21.00
N GLU A 450 3.58 13.27 -21.32
CA GLU A 450 3.25 11.87 -21.00
C GLU A 450 3.42 10.95 -22.21
N ALA A 451 3.59 11.55 -23.41
CA ALA A 451 3.75 10.80 -24.64
C ALA A 451 5.03 9.96 -24.67
N MET A 452 4.91 8.75 -25.21
CA MET A 452 6.03 7.82 -25.34
C MET A 452 7.02 8.26 -26.42
N GLN A 453 8.26 7.85 -26.25
CA GLN A 453 9.34 8.03 -27.24
C GLN A 453 9.49 6.76 -28.09
N VAL A 454 10.19 6.89 -29.23
CA VAL A 454 10.52 5.72 -30.07
C VAL A 454 11.68 4.95 -29.43
N ASP A 455 11.41 3.78 -28.87
CA ASP A 455 12.43 2.87 -28.32
C ASP A 455 12.95 1.91 -29.40
N GLU A 456 14.07 2.27 -30.02
CA GLU A 456 14.68 1.47 -31.10
C GLU A 456 15.18 0.10 -30.61
N ASP A 457 15.59 -0.02 -29.34
CA ASP A 457 16.01 -1.30 -28.78
C ASP A 457 14.83 -2.23 -28.54
N PHE A 458 13.68 -1.70 -28.13
CA PHE A 458 12.45 -2.46 -28.03
C PHE A 458 11.95 -2.92 -29.42
N LEU A 459 11.91 -2.03 -30.39
CA LEU A 459 11.51 -2.36 -31.76
C LEU A 459 12.42 -3.43 -32.36
N ARG A 460 13.73 -3.30 -32.19
CA ARG A 460 14.70 -4.32 -32.62
C ARG A 460 14.44 -5.67 -31.96
N ALA A 461 14.09 -5.68 -30.66
CA ALA A 461 13.73 -6.93 -29.99
C ALA A 461 12.48 -7.56 -30.61
N MET A 462 11.43 -6.77 -30.92
CA MET A 462 10.23 -7.26 -31.60
C MET A 462 10.55 -7.88 -32.98
N GLU A 463 11.52 -7.32 -33.73
CA GLU A 463 11.93 -7.79 -35.04
C GLU A 463 12.58 -9.19 -35.00
N PHE A 464 13.04 -9.69 -33.85
CA PHE A 464 13.45 -11.07 -33.66
C PHE A 464 12.29 -12.07 -33.54
N GLY A 465 11.06 -11.56 -33.48
CA GLY A 465 9.84 -12.36 -33.39
C GLY A 465 9.26 -12.36 -31.99
N MET A 466 8.25 -11.52 -31.78
CA MET A 466 7.46 -11.48 -30.55
C MET A 466 6.25 -12.40 -30.69
N PRO A 467 6.07 -13.43 -29.84
CA PRO A 467 4.91 -14.30 -29.92
C PRO A 467 3.62 -13.53 -29.56
N PRO A 468 2.44 -14.00 -30.03
CA PRO A 468 1.17 -13.48 -29.51
C PRO A 468 1.15 -13.60 -27.99
N MET A 469 0.71 -12.57 -27.29
CA MET A 469 0.66 -12.59 -25.82
C MET A 469 -0.43 -11.71 -25.28
N GLY A 470 -0.89 -12.02 -24.07
CA GLY A 470 -1.66 -11.15 -23.22
C GLY A 470 -0.80 -10.58 -22.11
N GLY A 471 -1.03 -9.32 -21.77
CA GLY A 471 -0.35 -8.62 -20.69
C GLY A 471 -1.30 -7.93 -19.74
N MET A 472 -0.91 -7.76 -18.46
CA MET A 472 -1.67 -7.01 -17.48
C MET A 472 -0.77 -6.22 -16.54
N GLY A 473 -1.31 -5.07 -16.09
CA GLY A 473 -0.78 -4.28 -14.99
C GLY A 473 -1.82 -4.13 -13.88
N MET A 474 -1.42 -4.37 -12.62
CA MET A 474 -2.29 -4.20 -11.45
C MET A 474 -1.57 -3.44 -10.35
N GLY A 475 -2.20 -2.39 -9.82
CA GLY A 475 -1.70 -1.66 -8.67
C GLY A 475 -1.81 -2.48 -7.38
N VAL A 476 -0.68 -2.84 -6.75
CA VAL A 476 -0.69 -3.57 -5.46
C VAL A 476 -1.30 -2.72 -4.35
N ASP A 477 -0.99 -1.43 -4.34
CA ASP A 477 -1.54 -0.50 -3.35
C ASP A 477 -3.06 -0.31 -3.56
N ARG A 478 -3.53 -0.27 -4.83
CA ARG A 478 -4.96 -0.25 -5.17
C ARG A 478 -5.67 -1.57 -4.83
N LEU A 479 -5.00 -2.72 -4.97
CA LEU A 479 -5.54 -3.99 -4.50
C LEU A 479 -5.75 -3.96 -2.98
N LEU A 480 -4.82 -3.40 -2.22
CA LEU A 480 -5.00 -3.22 -0.78
C LEU A 480 -6.15 -2.27 -0.46
N MET A 481 -6.35 -1.19 -1.24
CA MET A 481 -7.54 -0.33 -1.12
C MET A 481 -8.82 -1.13 -1.31
N ALA A 482 -8.91 -1.94 -2.38
CA ALA A 482 -10.08 -2.79 -2.67
C ALA A 482 -10.36 -3.84 -1.57
N LEU A 483 -9.32 -4.31 -0.88
CA LEU A 483 -9.45 -5.30 0.21
C LEU A 483 -9.77 -4.66 1.58
N THR A 484 -9.51 -3.36 1.78
CA THR A 484 -9.58 -2.72 3.10
C THR A 484 -10.52 -1.52 3.18
N GLY A 485 -10.79 -0.86 2.05
CA GLY A 485 -11.45 0.45 1.99
C GLY A 485 -10.59 1.63 2.45
N LEU A 486 -9.29 1.42 2.69
CA LEU A 486 -8.34 2.50 3.05
C LEU A 486 -7.89 3.27 1.81
N GLY A 487 -7.54 4.54 1.98
CA GLY A 487 -6.90 5.32 0.92
C GLY A 487 -5.46 4.86 0.64
N ILE A 488 -4.93 5.18 -0.56
CA ILE A 488 -3.58 4.73 -0.98
C ILE A 488 -2.48 5.16 0.00
N ARG A 489 -2.58 6.35 0.58
CA ARG A 489 -1.63 6.87 1.58
C ARG A 489 -1.63 6.07 2.89
N GLU A 490 -2.69 5.32 3.17
CA GLU A 490 -2.78 4.45 4.34
C GLU A 490 -2.30 3.02 4.05
N THR A 491 -2.40 2.56 2.80
CA THR A 491 -1.90 1.24 2.37
C THR A 491 -0.38 1.24 2.16
N ILE A 492 0.23 2.38 1.83
CA ILE A 492 1.68 2.57 1.77
C ILE A 492 2.21 2.87 3.17
N LEU A 493 3.20 2.10 3.64
CA LEU A 493 3.70 2.24 5.01
C LEU A 493 4.29 3.64 5.28
N PHE A 494 5.14 4.13 4.38
CA PHE A 494 5.71 5.49 4.42
C PHE A 494 5.55 6.15 3.04
N PRO A 495 4.40 6.76 2.74
CA PRO A 495 4.20 7.47 1.48
C PRO A 495 5.02 8.76 1.45
N LEU A 496 5.31 9.24 0.25
CA LEU A 496 5.93 10.54 0.07
C LEU A 496 4.98 11.64 0.59
N VAL A 497 5.48 12.47 1.49
CA VAL A 497 4.75 13.64 2.01
C VAL A 497 5.60 14.89 1.84
N LYS A 498 4.94 16.00 1.49
CA LYS A 498 5.61 17.28 1.40
C LYS A 498 6.13 17.69 2.80
N PRO A 499 7.40 18.14 2.93
CA PRO A 499 7.88 18.67 4.20
C PRO A 499 6.96 19.77 4.73
N GLU A 500 6.79 19.83 6.07
CA GLU A 500 6.16 21.00 6.70
C GLU A 500 7.12 22.18 6.48
N THR A 501 6.61 23.26 5.94
CA THR A 501 7.33 24.54 5.90
C THR A 501 7.04 25.23 7.23
N ASP A 502 8.11 25.47 8.02
CA ASP A 502 8.05 26.31 9.23
C ASP A 502 7.49 27.70 8.92
#